data_08df2b5af653bd5a6766da409bfc346e
#
_entry.id   08df2b5af653bd5a6766da409bfc346e
#
_cell.length_a   1.000
_cell.length_b   1.000
_cell.length_c   1.000
_cell.angle_alpha   90.00
_cell.angle_beta   90.00
_cell.angle_gamma   90.00
#
_symmetry.space_group_name_H-M   'P 1'
#
loop_
_entity.id
_entity.type
_entity.pdbx_description
1 polymer ?
#
loop_
_entity_poly.entity_id
_entity_poly.type
_entity_poly.pdbx_seq_one_letter_code
_entity_poly.pdbx_strand_id
1 'polypeptide(L)'
;MAVSITRTADRTTIDWERNDDPQGYVVQAIDSGRLEHALTALGLHTFEALAALNEFERADILRSTAALAAELTRRVRHLTVAARDDGMTWGTLASQLTGDPHARSTARGTYEAGLRQMGRI
;
A
#
# COMPACT_ATOMS: atom_id res chain seq x y z
N MET A 1 -9.14 -10.79 7.64
CA MET A 1 -7.96 -10.93 8.50
C MET A 1 -8.28 -10.40 9.88
N ALA A 2 -8.20 -11.23 10.90
CA ALA A 2 -8.41 -10.81 12.28
C ALA A 2 -7.04 -10.58 12.94
N VAL A 3 -6.77 -9.34 13.30
CA VAL A 3 -5.53 -8.95 13.96
C VAL A 3 -5.87 -8.45 15.36
N SER A 4 -5.18 -8.98 16.35
CA SER A 4 -5.33 -8.58 17.74
C SER A 4 -4.25 -7.56 18.11
N ILE A 5 -4.65 -6.47 18.73
CA ILE A 5 -3.72 -5.40 19.17
C ILE A 5 -3.80 -5.31 20.69
N THR A 6 -2.66 -5.50 21.35
CA THR A 6 -2.52 -5.36 22.80
C THR A 6 -1.60 -4.20 23.10
N ARG A 7 -2.04 -3.31 24.00
CA ARG A 7 -1.28 -2.12 24.38
C ARG A 7 -0.97 -2.13 25.88
N THR A 8 0.27 -1.80 26.20
CA THR A 8 0.71 -1.47 27.55
C THR A 8 1.27 -0.04 27.55
N ALA A 9 1.73 0.47 28.69
CA ALA A 9 2.24 1.84 28.79
C ALA A 9 3.43 2.14 27.86
N ASP A 10 4.24 1.13 27.56
CA ASP A 10 5.50 1.25 26.81
C ASP A 10 5.62 0.31 25.62
N ARG A 11 4.56 -0.45 25.32
CA ARG A 11 4.60 -1.45 24.24
C ARG A 11 3.24 -1.60 23.56
N THR A 12 3.28 -1.76 22.25
CA THR A 12 2.15 -2.23 21.47
C THR A 12 2.55 -3.52 20.77
N THR A 13 1.73 -4.55 20.95
CA THR A 13 1.93 -5.85 20.30
C THR A 13 0.80 -6.08 19.31
N ILE A 14 1.17 -6.45 18.09
CA ILE A 14 0.22 -6.81 17.04
C ILE A 14 0.37 -8.30 16.82
N ASP A 15 -0.72 -9.04 17.08
CA ASP A 15 -0.73 -10.49 16.95
C ASP A 15 -1.60 -10.90 15.76
N TRP A 16 -1.11 -11.84 14.97
CA TRP A 16 -1.89 -12.55 13.96
C TRP A 16 -1.50 -14.01 13.98
N GLU A 17 -2.45 -14.86 13.66
CA GLU A 17 -2.23 -16.30 13.57
C GLU A 17 -2.01 -16.72 12.11
N ARG A 18 -1.57 -17.96 11.92
CA ARG A 18 -1.36 -18.52 10.58
C ARG A 18 -2.61 -18.41 9.71
N ASN A 19 -3.80 -18.55 10.30
CA ASN A 19 -5.06 -18.46 9.56
C ASN A 19 -5.37 -17.03 9.11
N ASP A 20 -4.79 -16.02 9.77
CA ASP A 20 -4.94 -14.61 9.38
C ASP A 20 -4.03 -14.27 8.18
N ASP A 21 -2.97 -15.03 7.97
CA ASP A 21 -1.98 -14.82 6.92
C ASP A 21 -1.58 -16.18 6.30
N PRO A 22 -2.54 -16.89 5.68
CA PRO A 22 -2.29 -18.26 5.18
C PRO A 22 -1.24 -18.32 4.07
N GLN A 23 -1.03 -17.22 3.35
CA GLN A 23 -0.01 -17.13 2.30
C GLN A 23 1.37 -16.71 2.83
N GLY A 24 1.48 -16.29 4.09
CA GLY A 24 2.72 -15.85 4.69
C GLY A 24 3.22 -14.49 4.19
N TYR A 25 2.35 -13.61 3.69
CA TYR A 25 2.74 -12.30 3.16
C TYR A 25 3.26 -11.36 4.24
N VAL A 26 2.65 -11.38 5.44
CA VAL A 26 3.09 -10.55 6.56
C VAL A 26 4.46 -11.01 7.06
N VAL A 27 4.66 -12.33 7.16
CA VAL A 27 5.95 -12.91 7.53
C VAL A 27 7.03 -12.51 6.54
N GLN A 28 6.74 -12.59 5.23
CA GLN A 28 7.66 -12.15 4.19
C GLN A 28 7.97 -10.65 4.29
N ALA A 29 6.98 -9.84 4.60
CA ALA A 29 7.16 -8.40 4.76
C ALA A 29 8.06 -8.08 5.97
N ILE A 30 7.95 -8.84 7.05
CA ILE A 30 8.81 -8.71 8.23
C ILE A 30 10.25 -9.12 7.87
N ASP A 31 10.42 -10.31 7.32
CA ASP A 31 11.75 -10.87 7.04
C ASP A 31 12.53 -10.03 6.01
N SER A 32 11.85 -9.40 5.07
CA SER A 32 12.45 -8.52 4.07
C SER A 32 12.70 -7.09 4.56
N GLY A 33 12.25 -6.72 5.75
CA GLY A 33 12.31 -5.35 6.27
C GLY A 33 11.26 -4.40 5.69
N ARG A 34 10.40 -4.85 4.78
CA ARG A 34 9.38 -4.00 4.15
C ARG A 34 8.33 -3.51 5.13
N LEU A 35 7.94 -4.35 6.09
CA LEU A 35 6.97 -3.94 7.10
C LEU A 35 7.53 -2.83 7.98
N GLU A 36 8.78 -2.93 8.40
CA GLU A 36 9.47 -1.90 9.18
C GLU A 36 9.54 -0.58 8.41
N HIS A 37 9.90 -0.63 7.13
CA HIS A 37 9.89 0.55 6.26
C HIS A 37 8.50 1.18 6.15
N ALA A 38 7.47 0.37 5.98
CA ALA A 38 6.10 0.85 5.91
C ALA A 38 5.68 1.53 7.21
N LEU A 39 5.98 0.92 8.36
CA LEU A 39 5.65 1.51 9.67
C LEU A 39 6.38 2.83 9.87
N THR A 40 7.65 2.92 9.51
CA THR A 40 8.44 4.16 9.58
C THR A 40 7.84 5.24 8.68
N ALA A 41 7.50 4.91 7.45
CA ALA A 41 6.93 5.85 6.49
C ALA A 41 5.56 6.39 6.91
N LEU A 42 4.74 5.54 7.53
CA LEU A 42 3.37 5.87 7.92
C LEU A 42 3.24 6.41 9.35
N GLY A 43 4.30 6.30 10.16
CA GLY A 43 4.27 6.69 11.56
C GLY A 43 4.16 8.20 11.79
N LEU A 44 4.79 9.01 10.93
CA LEU A 44 4.75 10.47 10.98
C LEU A 44 3.90 10.98 9.83
N HIS A 45 2.78 11.63 10.11
CA HIS A 45 1.83 12.07 9.08
C HIS A 45 1.50 13.57 9.11
N THR A 46 1.90 14.30 10.16
CA THR A 46 1.70 15.75 10.19
C THR A 46 2.90 16.48 9.60
N PHE A 47 2.63 17.60 8.94
CA PHE A 47 3.70 18.44 8.40
C PHE A 47 4.67 18.91 9.49
N GLU A 48 4.14 19.31 10.64
CA GLU A 48 4.93 19.78 11.78
C GLU A 48 5.91 18.70 12.28
N ALA A 49 5.45 17.46 12.40
CA ALA A 49 6.31 16.35 12.83
C ALA A 49 7.39 16.04 11.80
N LEU A 50 7.06 16.06 10.52
CA LEU A 50 8.01 15.85 9.43
C LEU A 50 9.02 16.99 9.32
N ALA A 51 8.56 18.23 9.48
CA ALA A 51 9.42 19.41 9.42
C ALA A 51 10.39 19.49 10.62
N ALA A 52 10.02 18.91 11.76
CA ALA A 52 10.84 18.89 12.96
C ALA A 52 12.02 17.90 12.90
N LEU A 53 11.99 16.97 11.93
CA LEU A 53 13.09 16.02 11.73
C LEU A 53 14.37 16.74 11.31
N ASN A 54 15.54 16.20 11.70
CA ASN A 54 16.80 16.70 11.17
C ASN A 54 16.96 16.34 9.68
N GLU A 55 17.96 16.92 9.04
CA GLU A 55 18.17 16.75 7.58
C GLU A 55 18.33 15.27 7.18
N PHE A 56 19.09 14.49 7.95
CA PHE A 56 19.36 13.08 7.66
C PHE A 56 18.12 12.22 7.82
N GLU A 57 17.39 12.40 8.92
CA GLU A 57 16.13 11.70 9.16
C GLU A 57 15.08 12.01 8.11
N ARG A 58 14.97 13.30 7.73
CA ARG A 58 14.02 13.75 6.70
C ARG A 58 14.35 13.13 5.35
N ALA A 59 15.62 13.10 4.95
CA ALA A 59 16.05 12.49 3.70
C ALA A 59 15.77 11.00 3.68
N ASP A 60 15.99 10.30 4.78
CA ASP A 60 15.76 8.86 4.89
C ASP A 60 14.26 8.52 4.79
N ILE A 61 13.42 9.26 5.52
CA ILE A 61 11.97 9.07 5.48
C ILE A 61 11.41 9.44 4.10
N LEU A 62 11.92 10.49 3.47
CA LEU A 62 11.50 10.85 2.10
C LEU A 62 11.80 9.72 1.13
N ARG A 63 13.00 9.15 1.18
CA ARG A 63 13.40 8.03 0.31
C ARG A 63 12.53 6.80 0.54
N SER A 64 12.32 6.42 1.80
CA SER A 64 11.49 5.26 2.18
C SER A 64 10.03 5.46 1.76
N THR A 65 9.49 6.66 1.97
CA THR A 65 8.11 6.99 1.60
C THR A 65 7.93 6.98 0.09
N ALA A 66 8.86 7.55 -0.66
CA ALA A 66 8.81 7.56 -2.13
C ALA A 66 8.88 6.13 -2.70
N ALA A 67 9.74 5.28 -2.15
CA ALA A 67 9.85 3.88 -2.57
C ALA A 67 8.56 3.10 -2.27
N LEU A 68 7.98 3.31 -1.10
CA LEU A 68 6.71 2.68 -0.71
C LEU A 68 5.57 3.14 -1.62
N ALA A 69 5.48 4.45 -1.88
CA ALA A 69 4.46 5.02 -2.77
C ALA A 69 4.54 4.43 -4.18
N ALA A 70 5.75 4.29 -4.73
CA ALA A 70 5.97 3.69 -6.04
C ALA A 70 5.53 2.22 -6.06
N GLU A 71 5.86 1.46 -5.04
CA GLU A 71 5.47 0.06 -4.91
C GLU A 71 3.95 -0.10 -4.80
N LEU A 72 3.30 0.73 -3.99
CA LEU A 72 1.84 0.69 -3.84
C LEU A 72 1.14 1.09 -5.15
N THR A 73 1.64 2.08 -5.86
CA THR A 73 1.12 2.48 -7.18
C THR A 73 1.23 1.33 -8.17
N ARG A 74 2.36 0.65 -8.20
CA ARG A 74 2.58 -0.52 -9.05
C ARG A 74 1.56 -1.62 -8.76
N ARG A 75 1.32 -1.91 -7.47
CA ARG A 75 0.35 -2.92 -7.04
C ARG A 75 -1.08 -2.54 -7.42
N VAL A 76 -1.46 -1.28 -7.24
CA VAL A 76 -2.79 -0.79 -7.65
C VAL A 76 -3.02 -1.04 -9.13
N ARG A 77 -2.03 -0.75 -9.97
CA ARG A 77 -2.12 -0.97 -11.43
C ARG A 77 -2.24 -2.45 -11.78
N HIS A 78 -1.43 -3.31 -11.16
CA HIS A 78 -1.50 -4.76 -11.39
C HIS A 78 -2.82 -5.36 -10.92
N LEU A 79 -3.31 -4.95 -9.76
CA LEU A 79 -4.61 -5.38 -9.22
C LEU A 79 -5.76 -4.92 -10.13
N THR A 80 -5.65 -3.73 -10.70
CA THR A 80 -6.63 -3.20 -11.64
C THR A 80 -6.71 -4.05 -12.91
N VAL A 81 -5.57 -4.45 -13.46
CA VAL A 81 -5.51 -5.35 -14.61
C VAL A 81 -6.12 -6.70 -14.26
N ALA A 82 -5.73 -7.29 -13.14
CA ALA A 82 -6.25 -8.57 -12.69
C ALA A 82 -7.76 -8.53 -12.47
N ALA A 83 -8.29 -7.47 -11.87
CA ALA A 83 -9.71 -7.29 -11.65
C ALA A 83 -10.49 -7.19 -12.96
N ARG A 84 -9.98 -6.46 -13.95
CA ARG A 84 -10.59 -6.37 -15.27
C ARG A 84 -10.54 -7.70 -16.02
N ASP A 85 -9.43 -8.38 -15.97
CA ASP A 85 -9.29 -9.71 -16.59
C ASP A 85 -10.30 -10.71 -15.99
N ASP A 86 -10.63 -10.52 -14.71
CA ASP A 86 -11.60 -11.35 -13.98
C ASP A 86 -13.06 -10.87 -14.15
N GLY A 87 -13.30 -9.83 -14.94
CA GLY A 87 -14.64 -9.38 -15.33
C GLY A 87 -15.24 -8.22 -14.53
N MET A 88 -14.46 -7.57 -13.64
CA MET A 88 -14.97 -6.40 -12.92
C MET A 88 -15.36 -5.29 -13.89
N THR A 89 -16.55 -4.68 -13.68
CA THR A 89 -17.02 -3.58 -14.54
C THR A 89 -16.20 -2.30 -14.29
N TRP A 90 -16.17 -1.41 -15.28
CA TRP A 90 -15.50 -0.12 -15.14
C TRP A 90 -16.08 0.71 -14.01
N GLY A 91 -17.41 0.69 -13.82
CA GLY A 91 -18.05 1.42 -12.74
C GLY A 91 -17.66 0.90 -11.35
N THR A 92 -17.62 -0.42 -11.17
CA THR A 92 -17.19 -1.03 -9.91
C THR A 92 -15.73 -0.75 -9.66
N LEU A 93 -14.88 -0.86 -10.67
CA LEU A 93 -13.46 -0.58 -10.56
C LEU A 93 -13.20 0.89 -10.19
N ALA A 94 -13.91 1.82 -10.83
CA ALA A 94 -13.84 3.24 -10.52
C ALA A 94 -14.23 3.50 -9.06
N SER A 95 -15.29 2.85 -8.58
CA SER A 95 -15.74 2.97 -7.19
C SER A 95 -14.65 2.48 -6.21
N GLN A 96 -13.99 1.38 -6.51
CA GLN A 96 -12.90 0.85 -5.66
C GLN A 96 -11.68 1.76 -5.65
N LEU A 97 -11.34 2.37 -6.79
CA LEU A 97 -10.15 3.21 -6.90
C LEU A 97 -10.36 4.63 -6.35
N THR A 98 -11.55 5.19 -6.51
CA THR A 98 -11.81 6.62 -6.22
C THR A 98 -12.98 6.87 -5.29
N GLY A 99 -13.81 5.87 -5.01
CA GLY A 99 -15.09 6.04 -4.31
C GLY A 99 -16.22 6.55 -5.20
N ASP A 100 -15.95 6.88 -6.47
CA ASP A 100 -16.93 7.39 -7.43
C ASP A 100 -17.09 6.40 -8.61
N PRO A 101 -18.26 5.75 -8.75
CA PRO A 101 -18.50 4.80 -9.86
C PRO A 101 -18.51 5.47 -11.22
N HIS A 102 -18.62 6.79 -11.30
CA HIS A 102 -18.59 7.55 -12.54
C HIS A 102 -17.17 7.92 -13.00
N ALA A 103 -16.15 7.75 -12.18
CA ALA A 103 -14.75 8.05 -12.52
C ALA A 103 -14.13 6.97 -13.43
N ARG A 104 -14.83 6.60 -14.50
CA ARG A 104 -14.43 5.51 -15.40
C ARG A 104 -13.17 5.82 -16.19
N SER A 105 -12.93 7.07 -16.54
CA SER A 105 -11.71 7.48 -17.24
C SER A 105 -10.47 7.28 -16.36
N THR A 106 -10.58 7.54 -15.06
CA THR A 106 -9.49 7.26 -14.11
C THR A 106 -9.22 5.76 -14.02
N ALA A 107 -10.27 4.94 -13.93
CA ALA A 107 -10.14 3.48 -13.92
C ALA A 107 -9.46 2.96 -15.20
N ARG A 108 -9.85 3.46 -16.37
CA ARG A 108 -9.23 3.08 -17.64
C ARG A 108 -7.77 3.51 -17.72
N GLY A 109 -7.45 4.73 -17.28
CA GLY A 109 -6.07 5.21 -17.23
C GLY A 109 -5.18 4.35 -16.36
N THR A 110 -5.67 3.95 -15.18
CA THR A 110 -4.95 3.05 -14.27
C THR A 110 -4.75 1.67 -14.91
N TYR A 111 -5.77 1.14 -15.56
CA TYR A 111 -5.70 -0.13 -16.26
C TYR A 111 -4.67 -0.09 -17.40
N GLU A 112 -4.71 0.93 -18.24
CA GLU A 112 -3.76 1.09 -19.35
C GLU A 112 -2.33 1.24 -18.86
N ALA A 113 -2.13 2.01 -17.77
CA ALA A 113 -0.82 2.13 -17.14
C ALA A 113 -0.31 0.78 -16.63
N GLY A 114 -1.21 -0.05 -16.08
CA GLY A 114 -0.89 -1.41 -15.65
C GLY A 114 -0.47 -2.30 -16.82
N LEU A 115 -1.19 -2.25 -17.94
CA LEU A 115 -0.84 -3.01 -19.14
C LEU A 115 0.56 -2.62 -19.65
N ARG A 116 0.87 -1.32 -19.67
CA ARG A 116 2.21 -0.85 -20.07
C ARG A 116 3.30 -1.36 -19.14
N GLN A 117 3.07 -1.29 -17.82
CA GLN A 117 4.02 -1.79 -16.83
C GLN A 117 4.31 -3.29 -17.02
N MET A 118 3.31 -4.06 -17.42
CA MET A 118 3.41 -5.50 -17.63
C MET A 118 3.90 -5.87 -19.02
N GLY A 119 4.16 -4.90 -19.89
CA GLY A 119 4.57 -5.14 -21.27
C GLY A 119 3.48 -5.72 -22.14
N ARG A 120 2.19 -5.49 -21.81
CA ARG A 120 1.02 -6.03 -22.55
C ARG A 120 0.50 -5.09 -23.64
N ILE A 121 0.99 -3.87 -23.66
CA ILE A 121 0.78 -2.91 -24.77
C ILE A 121 2.01 -2.05 -24.99
#